data_0eed4f1f9ea32bfeb83bb50e4ffc19b4
#
_entry.id   0eed4f1f9ea32bfeb83bb50e4ffc19b4
#
_cell.length_a   1.000
_cell.length_b   1.000
_cell.length_c   1.000
_cell.angle_alpha   90.00
_cell.angle_beta   90.00
_cell.angle_gamma   90.00
#
_symmetry.space_group_name_H-M   'P 1'
#
loop_
_entity.id
_entity.type
_entity.pdbx_description
1 polymer ?
#
loop_
_entity_poly.entity_id
_entity_poly.type
_entity_poly.pdbx_seq_one_letter_code
_entity_poly.pdbx_strand_id
1 'polypeptide(L)'
;MVSTIQNTDVKQKDADRAVVVAVTSRAVFESAADDGGDVYGVGVAFPLLQALHKVNERLLEESSAESLLFDVILITTDDQQQQQSSRITSSTRHYGLEVSRFCFSSQEDFTESLLKNNVQLFLTIDRDEVLRASQNGVLSALLDQQLASCPSEQLRVMISGDAVIKPDTDPMPPGQKGAQSFSTQLGQMRQKFGIFNSPLSIVLVTLHGGRESCGDALRTLRSRGVSVDEAHCLAGAPRGPILSVLRPHFLLSDGVSYLQE
;
A
#
# COMPACT_ATOMS: atom_id res chain seq x y z
N MET A 1 17.41 -13.97 10.85
CA MET A 1 17.70 -12.92 11.88
C MET A 1 17.09 -11.62 11.40
N VAL A 2 16.16 -11.03 12.15
CA VAL A 2 15.49 -9.77 11.76
C VAL A 2 16.29 -8.59 12.29
N SER A 3 16.68 -7.66 11.41
CA SER A 3 17.34 -6.41 11.76
C SER A 3 16.52 -5.22 11.22
N THR A 4 16.20 -4.27 12.09
CA THR A 4 15.53 -3.03 11.71
C THR A 4 16.45 -1.85 11.99
N ILE A 5 16.74 -1.06 10.96
CA ILE A 5 17.58 0.13 11.03
C ILE A 5 16.69 1.36 10.82
N GLN A 6 16.71 2.26 11.78
CA GLN A 6 16.00 3.53 11.68
C GLN A 6 16.76 4.49 10.77
N ASN A 7 16.06 5.13 9.85
CA ASN A 7 16.63 6.18 9.01
C ASN A 7 16.64 7.51 9.78
N THR A 8 17.81 7.99 10.10
CA THR A 8 18.02 9.26 10.82
C THR A 8 17.90 10.50 9.93
N ASP A 9 17.92 10.33 8.62
CA ASP A 9 17.81 11.43 7.65
C ASP A 9 16.34 11.87 7.46
N VAL A 10 15.39 11.08 7.98
CA VAL A 10 13.95 11.33 7.84
C VAL A 10 13.31 11.54 9.22
N LYS A 11 12.45 12.54 9.33
CA LYS A 11 11.68 12.76 10.56
C LYS A 11 10.76 11.58 10.80
N GLN A 12 10.92 10.95 11.96
CA GLN A 12 10.07 9.82 12.35
C GLN A 12 8.63 10.27 12.55
N LYS A 13 7.70 9.46 12.07
CA LYS A 13 6.26 9.69 12.22
C LYS A 13 5.79 9.25 13.63
N ASP A 14 4.61 9.70 14.03
CA ASP A 14 4.00 9.31 15.31
C ASP A 14 3.66 7.80 15.27
N ALA A 15 4.27 7.02 16.16
CA ALA A 15 4.15 5.55 16.15
C ALA A 15 2.72 5.04 16.40
N ASP A 16 1.88 5.83 17.12
CA ASP A 16 0.52 5.45 17.49
C ASP A 16 -0.53 5.87 16.43
N ARG A 17 -0.19 6.85 15.61
CA ARG A 17 -1.13 7.46 14.66
C ARG A 17 -0.78 7.21 13.21
N ALA A 18 0.49 7.04 12.90
CA ALA A 18 0.94 6.85 11.53
C ALA A 18 0.41 5.56 10.91
N VAL A 19 0.13 5.61 9.62
CA VAL A 19 -0.27 4.45 8.81
C VAL A 19 0.99 3.81 8.25
N VAL A 20 1.39 2.69 8.85
CA VAL A 20 2.63 2.00 8.48
C VAL A 20 2.45 1.17 7.22
N VAL A 21 3.15 1.55 6.16
CA VAL A 21 3.16 0.86 4.86
C VAL A 21 4.54 0.26 4.61
N ALA A 22 4.62 -1.07 4.54
CA ALA A 22 5.84 -1.78 4.19
C ALA A 22 5.85 -2.11 2.69
N VAL A 23 6.97 -1.85 2.02
CA VAL A 23 7.17 -2.15 0.60
C VAL A 23 8.47 -2.95 0.45
N THR A 24 8.45 -4.00 -0.38
CA THR A 24 9.68 -4.75 -0.63
C THR A 24 10.69 -3.94 -1.43
N SER A 25 11.97 -3.99 -1.05
CA SER A 25 13.04 -3.25 -1.73
C SER A 25 13.13 -3.58 -3.22
N ARG A 26 12.87 -4.83 -3.61
CA ARG A 26 12.85 -5.28 -5.01
C ARG A 26 11.67 -4.74 -5.83
N ALA A 27 10.62 -4.24 -5.18
CA ALA A 27 9.55 -3.52 -5.87
C ALA A 27 9.92 -2.05 -6.10
N VAL A 28 10.73 -1.47 -5.21
CA VAL A 28 11.15 -0.06 -5.27
C VAL A 28 12.37 0.13 -6.15
N PHE A 29 13.29 -0.84 -6.16
CA PHE A 29 14.55 -0.78 -6.88
C PHE A 29 14.71 -1.99 -7.81
N GLU A 30 15.14 -1.72 -9.03
CA GLU A 30 15.53 -2.77 -9.95
C GLU A 30 16.94 -3.23 -9.61
N SER A 31 17.10 -4.55 -9.44
CA SER A 31 18.43 -5.17 -9.40
C SER A 31 18.96 -5.25 -10.83
N ALA A 32 19.56 -4.16 -11.32
CA ALA A 32 20.27 -4.23 -12.58
C ALA A 32 21.42 -5.24 -12.44
N ALA A 33 21.58 -6.10 -13.40
CA ALA A 33 22.72 -7.01 -13.47
C ALA A 33 24.00 -6.17 -13.38
N ASP A 34 24.72 -6.33 -12.28
CA ASP A 34 26.10 -5.96 -11.98
C ASP A 34 26.72 -4.83 -12.84
N ASP A 35 26.09 -3.64 -12.80
CA ASP A 35 26.63 -2.46 -13.48
C ASP A 35 27.70 -1.72 -12.66
N GLY A 36 28.06 -2.25 -11.47
CA GLY A 36 29.06 -1.67 -10.58
C GLY A 36 28.68 -0.31 -9.99
N GLY A 37 27.45 0.17 -10.21
CA GLY A 37 26.99 1.47 -9.74
C GLY A 37 26.65 1.47 -8.25
N ASP A 38 26.79 2.64 -7.59
CA ASP A 38 26.46 2.82 -6.18
C ASP A 38 24.95 2.96 -5.91
N VAL A 39 24.12 3.07 -6.96
CA VAL A 39 22.68 3.32 -6.89
C VAL A 39 21.94 2.33 -7.78
N TYR A 40 20.82 1.80 -7.30
CA TYR A 40 19.92 0.96 -8.07
C TYR A 40 19.05 1.78 -9.04
N GLY A 41 18.58 1.16 -10.12
CA GLY A 41 17.48 1.70 -10.93
C GLY A 41 16.16 1.75 -10.15
N VAL A 42 15.21 2.53 -10.65
CA VAL A 42 13.88 2.65 -10.04
C VAL A 42 12.97 1.50 -10.49
N GLY A 43 12.31 0.88 -9.53
CA GLY A 43 11.37 -0.22 -9.76
C GLY A 43 9.90 0.27 -9.82
N VAL A 44 8.99 -0.70 -9.97
CA VAL A 44 7.55 -0.46 -10.19
C VAL A 44 6.86 0.29 -9.06
N ALA A 45 7.34 0.16 -7.82
CA ALA A 45 6.77 0.84 -6.66
C ALA A 45 7.27 2.28 -6.48
N PHE A 46 8.18 2.76 -7.31
CA PHE A 46 8.72 4.11 -7.17
C PHE A 46 7.65 5.22 -7.25
N PRO A 47 6.73 5.23 -8.24
CA PRO A 47 5.65 6.22 -8.28
C PRO A 47 4.72 6.17 -7.06
N LEU A 48 4.51 4.97 -6.50
CA LEU A 48 3.73 4.79 -5.28
C LEU A 48 4.38 5.50 -4.10
N LEU A 49 5.69 5.33 -3.88
CA LEU A 49 6.39 6.00 -2.79
C LEU A 49 6.33 7.53 -2.93
N GLN A 50 6.48 8.03 -4.14
CA GLN A 50 6.31 9.47 -4.42
C GLN A 50 4.89 9.94 -4.11
N ALA A 51 3.87 9.17 -4.50
CA ALA A 51 2.48 9.52 -4.23
C ALA A 51 2.15 9.49 -2.72
N LEU A 52 2.69 8.53 -1.94
CA LEU A 52 2.57 8.48 -0.48
C LEU A 52 3.22 9.73 0.17
N HIS A 53 4.42 10.07 -0.28
CA HIS A 53 5.11 11.29 0.17
C HIS A 53 4.30 12.54 -0.14
N LYS A 54 3.73 12.65 -1.34
CA LYS A 54 2.89 13.78 -1.75
C LYS A 54 1.64 13.95 -0.89
N VAL A 55 1.00 12.84 -0.50
CA VAL A 55 -0.12 12.90 0.46
C VAL A 55 0.35 13.45 1.80
N ASN A 56 1.48 12.99 2.32
CA ASN A 56 2.03 13.49 3.59
C ASN A 56 2.36 14.99 3.52
N GLU A 57 3.02 15.46 2.46
CA GLU A 57 3.31 16.88 2.26
C GLU A 57 2.03 17.72 2.34
N ARG A 58 1.00 17.31 1.58
CA ARG A 58 -0.27 18.04 1.53
C ARG A 58 -1.00 18.03 2.88
N LEU A 59 -0.95 16.92 3.63
CA LEU A 59 -1.52 16.83 4.97
C LEU A 59 -0.82 17.79 5.94
N LEU A 60 0.50 17.92 5.85
CA LEU A 60 1.29 18.83 6.66
C LEU A 60 1.13 20.30 6.25
N GLU A 61 0.85 20.58 4.98
CA GLU A 61 0.45 21.91 4.51
C GLU A 61 -0.89 22.35 5.11
N GLU A 62 -1.88 21.44 5.18
CA GLU A 62 -3.19 21.73 5.79
C GLU A 62 -3.08 21.87 7.32
N SER A 63 -2.22 21.08 7.97
CA SER A 63 -1.97 21.12 9.41
C SER A 63 -0.56 20.65 9.74
N SER A 64 0.29 21.55 10.20
CA SER A 64 1.67 21.23 10.61
C SER A 64 1.75 20.26 11.81
N ALA A 65 0.66 20.10 12.57
CA ALA A 65 0.53 19.20 13.69
C ALA A 65 -0.14 17.86 13.31
N GLU A 66 -0.37 17.60 12.00
CA GLU A 66 -0.97 16.35 11.57
C GLU A 66 -0.08 15.15 11.93
N SER A 67 -0.68 14.14 12.52
CA SER A 67 -0.01 12.91 12.95
C SER A 67 -0.48 11.67 12.17
N LEU A 68 -1.66 11.73 11.53
CA LEU A 68 -2.14 10.67 10.65
C LEU A 68 -1.45 10.79 9.28
N LEU A 69 -0.24 10.27 9.19
CA LEU A 69 0.64 10.30 8.02
C LEU A 69 1.01 8.88 7.61
N PHE A 70 1.41 8.70 6.35
CA PHE A 70 2.03 7.44 5.93
C PHE A 70 3.45 7.33 6.49
N ASP A 71 3.75 6.20 7.11
CA ASP A 71 5.09 5.82 7.56
C ASP A 71 5.61 4.68 6.70
N VAL A 72 6.56 4.97 5.82
CA VAL A 72 7.06 4.00 4.83
C VAL A 72 8.25 3.24 5.39
N ILE A 73 8.17 1.91 5.28
CA ILE A 73 9.24 0.97 5.64
C ILE A 73 9.65 0.21 4.38
N LEU A 74 10.96 0.13 4.11
CA LEU A 74 11.49 -0.82 3.13
C LEU A 74 11.84 -2.13 3.81
N ILE A 75 11.29 -3.24 3.28
CA ILE A 75 11.63 -4.59 3.74
C ILE A 75 12.43 -5.32 2.66
N THR A 76 13.55 -5.90 3.05
CA THR A 76 14.43 -6.67 2.18
C THR A 76 14.45 -8.11 2.65
N THR A 77 13.94 -9.00 1.80
CA THR A 77 13.85 -10.45 2.04
C THR A 77 14.89 -11.23 1.25
N ASP A 78 15.59 -10.58 0.33
CA ASP A 78 16.63 -11.16 -0.52
C ASP A 78 17.99 -11.04 0.14
N ASP A 79 18.69 -12.19 0.30
CA ASP A 79 20.00 -12.25 0.91
C ASP A 79 21.07 -11.45 0.14
N GLN A 80 20.96 -11.38 -1.18
CA GLN A 80 21.90 -10.59 -1.99
C GLN A 80 21.71 -9.09 -1.73
N GLN A 81 20.49 -8.62 -1.65
CA GLN A 81 20.18 -7.22 -1.33
C GLN A 81 20.52 -6.90 0.13
N GLN A 82 20.41 -7.85 1.07
CA GLN A 82 20.86 -7.66 2.45
C GLN A 82 22.36 -7.37 2.53
N GLN A 83 23.17 -8.06 1.75
CA GLN A 83 24.61 -7.79 1.65
C GLN A 83 24.91 -6.40 1.06
N GLN A 84 23.98 -5.85 0.27
CA GLN A 84 24.06 -4.54 -0.35
C GLN A 84 23.20 -3.48 0.36
N SER A 85 23.00 -3.60 1.65
CA SER A 85 22.17 -2.69 2.45
C SER A 85 22.60 -1.21 2.32
N SER A 86 23.91 -0.95 2.19
CA SER A 86 24.44 0.38 1.92
C SER A 86 23.98 0.94 0.58
N ARG A 87 23.89 0.13 -0.45
CA ARG A 87 23.42 0.52 -1.79
C ARG A 87 21.91 0.87 -1.76
N ILE A 88 21.08 0.12 -1.02
CA ILE A 88 19.66 0.45 -0.80
C ILE A 88 19.52 1.81 -0.12
N THR A 89 20.29 2.05 0.94
CA THR A 89 20.27 3.32 1.67
C THR A 89 20.74 4.47 0.77
N SER A 90 21.81 4.27 -0.01
CA SER A 90 22.34 5.25 -0.97
C SER A 90 21.31 5.57 -2.06
N SER A 91 20.63 4.55 -2.61
CA SER A 91 19.58 4.72 -3.61
C SER A 91 18.39 5.49 -3.05
N THR A 92 17.95 5.16 -1.82
CA THR A 92 16.85 5.86 -1.13
C THR A 92 17.18 7.35 -0.97
N ARG A 93 18.42 7.66 -0.56
CA ARG A 93 18.89 9.05 -0.41
C ARG A 93 19.01 9.75 -1.77
N HIS A 94 19.57 9.07 -2.77
CA HIS A 94 19.74 9.62 -4.12
C HIS A 94 18.42 10.06 -4.75
N TYR A 95 17.37 9.25 -4.57
CA TYR A 95 16.04 9.56 -5.10
C TYR A 95 15.15 10.39 -4.17
N GLY A 96 15.65 10.80 -3.00
CA GLY A 96 14.89 11.59 -2.04
C GLY A 96 13.64 10.90 -1.48
N LEU A 97 13.67 9.56 -1.36
CA LEU A 97 12.54 8.80 -0.84
C LEU A 97 12.45 8.90 0.68
N GLU A 98 11.28 9.28 1.20
CA GLU A 98 11.01 9.33 2.64
C GLU A 98 10.72 7.94 3.20
N VAL A 99 11.76 7.17 3.45
CA VAL A 99 11.69 5.87 4.12
C VAL A 99 12.17 6.02 5.55
N SER A 100 11.32 5.70 6.52
CA SER A 100 11.63 5.86 7.94
C SER A 100 12.48 4.73 8.52
N ARG A 101 12.31 3.53 8.01
CA ARG A 101 12.98 2.32 8.52
C ARG A 101 13.35 1.37 7.38
N PHE A 102 14.49 0.70 7.54
CA PHE A 102 14.95 -0.40 6.70
C PHE A 102 14.90 -1.69 7.50
N CYS A 103 14.15 -2.68 7.04
CA CYS A 103 14.02 -3.98 7.66
C CYS A 103 14.72 -5.03 6.79
N PHE A 104 15.68 -5.72 7.36
CA PHE A 104 16.38 -6.84 6.72
C PHE A 104 15.93 -8.13 7.40
N SER A 105 15.35 -9.04 6.65
CA SER A 105 14.75 -10.25 7.16
C SER A 105 14.94 -11.40 6.16
N SER A 106 15.08 -12.63 6.65
CA SER A 106 15.01 -13.79 5.77
C SER A 106 13.60 -13.96 5.21
N GLN A 107 13.46 -14.73 4.14
CA GLN A 107 12.13 -15.08 3.58
C GLN A 107 11.24 -15.84 4.60
N GLU A 108 11.82 -16.48 5.59
CA GLU A 108 11.08 -17.19 6.65
C GLU A 108 10.57 -16.24 7.72
N ASP A 109 11.38 -15.23 8.09
CA ASP A 109 11.12 -14.35 9.23
C ASP A 109 10.40 -13.04 8.86
N PHE A 110 10.12 -12.76 7.56
CA PHE A 110 9.64 -11.44 7.17
C PHE A 110 8.26 -11.10 7.74
N THR A 111 7.38 -12.10 7.91
CA THR A 111 6.06 -11.88 8.52
C THR A 111 6.16 -11.44 9.97
N GLU A 112 7.11 -12.00 10.73
CA GLU A 112 7.42 -11.53 12.09
C GLU A 112 7.91 -10.09 12.08
N SER A 113 8.73 -9.73 11.09
CA SER A 113 9.21 -8.36 10.89
C SER A 113 8.06 -7.39 10.62
N LEU A 114 7.07 -7.77 9.78
CA LEU A 114 5.88 -6.96 9.53
C LEU A 114 5.08 -6.70 10.81
N LEU A 115 4.83 -7.75 11.61
CA LEU A 115 4.09 -7.66 12.86
C LEU A 115 4.82 -6.80 13.90
N LYS A 116 6.12 -7.00 14.08
CA LYS A 116 6.95 -6.21 15.01
C LYS A 116 6.98 -4.71 14.69
N ASN A 117 6.88 -4.37 13.41
CA ASN A 117 6.86 -2.99 12.96
C ASN A 117 5.44 -2.40 12.85
N ASN A 118 4.40 -3.09 13.35
CA ASN A 118 2.99 -2.67 13.27
C ASN A 118 2.55 -2.34 11.84
N VAL A 119 2.98 -3.12 10.85
CA VAL A 119 2.65 -2.89 9.45
C VAL A 119 1.15 -3.08 9.22
N GLN A 120 0.51 -2.06 8.70
CA GLN A 120 -0.92 -2.05 8.40
C GLN A 120 -1.21 -2.42 6.94
N LEU A 121 -0.26 -2.15 6.04
CA LEU A 121 -0.31 -2.57 4.64
C LEU A 121 1.06 -3.03 4.18
N PHE A 122 1.13 -4.22 3.62
CA PHE A 122 2.33 -4.77 2.99
C PHE A 122 2.15 -4.86 1.47
N LEU A 123 3.12 -4.34 0.73
CA LEU A 123 3.11 -4.26 -0.73
C LEU A 123 4.35 -4.93 -1.32
N THR A 124 4.14 -5.85 -2.24
CA THR A 124 5.21 -6.62 -2.89
C THR A 124 4.82 -6.99 -4.32
N ILE A 125 5.82 -7.36 -5.14
CA ILE A 125 5.64 -7.94 -6.47
C ILE A 125 5.59 -9.48 -6.45
N ASP A 126 5.68 -10.09 -5.26
CA ASP A 126 5.72 -11.54 -5.08
C ASP A 126 4.40 -12.06 -4.49
N ARG A 127 3.77 -12.98 -5.23
CA ARG A 127 2.50 -13.60 -4.82
C ARG A 127 2.61 -14.41 -3.53
N ASP A 128 3.70 -15.14 -3.36
CA ASP A 128 3.89 -16.01 -2.20
C ASP A 128 4.08 -15.18 -0.92
N GLU A 129 4.73 -14.02 -1.03
CA GLU A 129 4.83 -13.08 0.09
C GLU A 129 3.45 -12.49 0.46
N VAL A 130 2.63 -12.11 -0.54
CA VAL A 130 1.25 -11.64 -0.29
C VAL A 130 0.45 -12.71 0.46
N LEU A 131 0.50 -13.97 -0.02
CA LEU A 131 -0.23 -15.08 0.61
C LEU A 131 0.22 -15.30 2.05
N ARG A 132 1.53 -15.38 2.29
CA ARG A 132 2.09 -15.58 3.62
C ARG A 132 1.77 -14.45 4.58
N ALA A 133 1.86 -13.19 4.14
CA ALA A 133 1.51 -12.04 4.95
C ALA A 133 0.02 -12.04 5.31
N SER A 134 -0.86 -12.31 4.34
CA SER A 134 -2.31 -12.40 4.56
C SER A 134 -2.68 -13.53 5.53
N GLN A 135 -2.05 -14.70 5.44
CA GLN A 135 -2.26 -15.83 6.35
C GLN A 135 -1.86 -15.48 7.80
N ASN A 136 -0.89 -14.58 7.98
CA ASN A 136 -0.47 -14.06 9.28
C ASN A 136 -1.24 -12.80 9.72
N GLY A 137 -2.32 -12.46 9.03
CA GLY A 137 -3.23 -11.38 9.41
C GLY A 137 -2.76 -9.97 9.02
N VAL A 138 -1.71 -9.84 8.21
CA VAL A 138 -1.25 -8.56 7.67
C VAL A 138 -1.97 -8.29 6.35
N LEU A 139 -2.66 -7.14 6.25
CA LEU A 139 -3.23 -6.69 4.99
C LEU A 139 -2.11 -6.56 3.95
N SER A 140 -2.26 -7.22 2.81
CA SER A 140 -1.24 -7.22 1.78
C SER A 140 -1.85 -7.10 0.39
N ALA A 141 -1.10 -6.50 -0.53
CA ALA A 141 -1.50 -6.39 -1.92
C ALA A 141 -0.31 -6.62 -2.86
N LEU A 142 -0.60 -7.23 -3.99
CA LEU A 142 0.35 -7.43 -5.08
C LEU A 142 0.48 -6.14 -5.88
N LEU A 143 1.70 -5.73 -6.16
CA LEU A 143 2.01 -4.65 -7.10
C LEU A 143 2.17 -5.23 -8.50
N ASP A 144 1.43 -4.70 -9.45
CA ASP A 144 1.54 -5.07 -10.86
C ASP A 144 2.72 -4.34 -11.51
N GLN A 145 3.44 -5.02 -12.39
CA GLN A 145 4.52 -4.41 -13.18
C GLN A 145 4.02 -3.30 -14.12
N GLN A 146 2.74 -3.29 -14.47
CA GLN A 146 2.12 -2.22 -15.25
C GLN A 146 1.98 -0.89 -14.48
N LEU A 147 2.18 -0.90 -13.17
CA LEU A 147 2.08 0.28 -12.30
C LEU A 147 3.20 1.32 -12.50
N ALA A 148 4.27 0.98 -13.18
CA ALA A 148 5.36 1.94 -13.49
C ALA A 148 4.87 3.21 -14.24
N SER A 149 3.66 3.20 -14.78
CA SER A 149 3.03 4.35 -15.45
C SER A 149 1.99 5.09 -14.59
N CYS A 150 1.89 4.77 -13.29
CA CYS A 150 0.97 5.49 -12.40
C CYS A 150 1.44 6.92 -12.14
N PRO A 151 0.51 7.88 -11.95
CA PRO A 151 0.88 9.24 -11.63
C PRO A 151 1.46 9.34 -10.21
N SER A 152 2.63 9.94 -10.06
CA SER A 152 3.24 10.18 -8.75
C SER A 152 2.59 11.32 -7.94
N GLU A 153 1.81 12.18 -8.62
CA GLU A 153 1.17 13.35 -8.01
C GLU A 153 -0.12 13.04 -7.23
N GLN A 154 -0.69 11.85 -7.43
CA GLN A 154 -1.92 11.45 -6.78
C GLN A 154 -1.88 9.96 -6.42
N LEU A 155 -1.99 9.66 -5.13
CA LEU A 155 -2.18 8.28 -4.67
C LEU A 155 -3.59 7.79 -5.06
N ARG A 156 -3.65 6.77 -5.90
CA ARG A 156 -4.91 6.14 -6.33
C ARG A 156 -5.04 4.77 -5.70
N VAL A 157 -6.03 4.62 -4.82
CA VAL A 157 -6.33 3.36 -4.12
C VAL A 157 -7.64 2.83 -4.61
N MET A 158 -7.63 1.60 -5.11
CA MET A 158 -8.86 0.89 -5.47
C MET A 158 -9.24 -0.07 -4.33
N ILE A 159 -10.51 -0.07 -3.97
CA ILE A 159 -11.07 -0.94 -2.93
C ILE A 159 -12.07 -1.89 -3.58
N SER A 160 -11.87 -3.20 -3.39
CA SER A 160 -12.87 -4.19 -3.76
C SER A 160 -14.07 -4.13 -2.82
N GLY A 161 -15.28 -4.22 -3.37
CA GLY A 161 -16.51 -4.31 -2.57
C GLY A 161 -16.46 -5.46 -1.57
N ASP A 162 -15.88 -6.57 -1.96
CA ASP A 162 -15.76 -7.78 -1.11
C ASP A 162 -14.87 -7.54 0.13
N ALA A 163 -13.89 -6.63 0.02
CA ALA A 163 -13.02 -6.28 1.14
C ALA A 163 -13.74 -5.45 2.23
N VAL A 164 -14.85 -4.81 1.91
CA VAL A 164 -15.56 -3.89 2.81
C VAL A 164 -16.95 -4.35 3.21
N ILE A 165 -17.62 -5.16 2.40
CA ILE A 165 -18.90 -5.76 2.74
C ILE A 165 -18.67 -6.79 3.87
N LYS A 166 -19.46 -6.68 4.92
CA LYS A 166 -19.38 -7.62 6.04
C LYS A 166 -19.87 -9.00 5.56
N PRO A 167 -19.07 -10.08 5.66
CA PRO A 167 -19.57 -11.42 5.39
C PRO A 167 -20.61 -11.80 6.44
N ASP A 168 -21.56 -12.64 6.08
CA ASP A 168 -22.52 -13.22 7.02
C ASP A 168 -21.88 -14.21 8.01
N THR A 169 -20.58 -14.41 7.91
CA THR A 169 -19.80 -15.32 8.77
C THR A 169 -19.11 -14.58 9.90
N ASP A 170 -19.33 -15.00 11.13
CA ASP A 170 -18.60 -14.57 12.32
C ASP A 170 -17.72 -15.76 12.78
N PRO A 171 -16.40 -15.63 12.94
CA PRO A 171 -15.60 -14.40 12.95
C PRO A 171 -15.17 -13.91 11.56
N MET A 172 -15.03 -12.58 11.44
CA MET A 172 -14.53 -11.92 10.22
C MET A 172 -13.08 -12.35 9.90
N PRO A 173 -12.77 -12.66 8.63
CA PRO A 173 -11.41 -12.98 8.22
C PRO A 173 -10.41 -11.85 8.57
N PRO A 174 -9.19 -12.18 9.05
CA PRO A 174 -8.20 -11.18 9.47
C PRO A 174 -7.86 -10.13 8.39
N GLY A 175 -7.72 -10.54 7.15
CA GLY A 175 -7.44 -9.65 6.01
C GLY A 175 -8.54 -8.61 5.78
N GLN A 176 -9.81 -9.00 5.95
CA GLN A 176 -10.93 -8.08 5.80
C GLN A 176 -10.98 -7.03 6.92
N LYS A 177 -10.64 -7.41 8.16
CA LYS A 177 -10.52 -6.47 9.28
C LYS A 177 -9.42 -5.44 9.01
N GLY A 178 -8.27 -5.87 8.48
CA GLY A 178 -7.17 -4.99 8.07
C GLY A 178 -7.61 -4.02 6.98
N ALA A 179 -8.27 -4.50 5.93
CA ALA A 179 -8.78 -3.67 4.83
C ALA A 179 -9.81 -2.62 5.32
N GLN A 180 -10.66 -3.00 6.26
CA GLN A 180 -11.64 -2.07 6.86
C GLN A 180 -10.97 -0.98 7.68
N SER A 181 -10.00 -1.33 8.52
CA SER A 181 -9.23 -0.36 9.33
C SER A 181 -8.46 0.60 8.43
N PHE A 182 -7.71 0.06 7.47
CA PHE A 182 -6.91 0.85 6.54
C PHE A 182 -7.78 1.78 5.67
N SER A 183 -8.91 1.30 5.14
CA SER A 183 -9.82 2.14 4.37
C SER A 183 -10.42 3.28 5.19
N THR A 184 -10.70 3.06 6.49
CA THR A 184 -11.17 4.11 7.40
C THR A 184 -10.10 5.20 7.59
N GLN A 185 -8.83 4.82 7.76
CA GLN A 185 -7.73 5.78 7.86
C GLN A 185 -7.54 6.58 6.56
N LEU A 186 -7.62 5.92 5.40
CA LEU A 186 -7.63 6.60 4.10
C LEU A 186 -8.78 7.59 3.99
N GLY A 187 -9.98 7.22 4.45
CA GLY A 187 -11.15 8.11 4.47
C GLY A 187 -10.90 9.35 5.33
N GLN A 188 -10.29 9.19 6.51
CA GLN A 188 -9.92 10.30 7.39
C GLN A 188 -8.91 11.24 6.72
N MET A 189 -7.89 10.70 6.05
CA MET A 189 -6.94 11.51 5.27
C MET A 189 -7.65 12.23 4.13
N ARG A 190 -8.50 11.51 3.36
CA ARG A 190 -9.23 12.08 2.22
C ARG A 190 -10.13 13.25 2.59
N GLN A 191 -10.76 13.20 3.77
CA GLN A 191 -11.62 14.28 4.28
C GLN A 191 -10.89 15.58 4.57
N LYS A 192 -9.55 15.54 4.74
CA LYS A 192 -8.73 16.74 4.94
C LYS A 192 -8.55 17.55 3.65
N PHE A 193 -8.78 16.92 2.50
CA PHE A 193 -8.60 17.56 1.20
C PHE A 193 -9.94 17.99 0.59
N GLY A 194 -9.91 19.10 -0.14
CA GLY A 194 -11.04 19.53 -0.96
C GLY A 194 -11.37 18.52 -2.09
N ILE A 195 -12.47 18.77 -2.78
CA ILE A 195 -12.92 17.93 -3.89
C ILE A 195 -11.95 18.01 -5.07
N PHE A 196 -11.42 19.21 -5.32
CA PHE A 196 -10.48 19.45 -6.41
C PHE A 196 -9.04 19.35 -5.93
N ASN A 197 -8.16 18.77 -6.75
CA ASN A 197 -6.71 18.64 -6.50
C ASN A 197 -6.36 17.82 -5.23
N SER A 198 -7.16 16.83 -4.86
CA SER A 198 -6.79 15.91 -3.80
C SER A 198 -5.61 15.05 -4.22
N PRO A 199 -4.56 14.94 -3.38
CA PRO A 199 -3.45 14.03 -3.63
C PRO A 199 -3.82 12.55 -3.38
N LEU A 200 -5.03 12.28 -2.91
CA LEU A 200 -5.54 10.94 -2.61
C LEU A 200 -6.88 10.75 -3.33
N SER A 201 -6.98 9.68 -4.12
CA SER A 201 -8.20 9.23 -4.77
C SER A 201 -8.56 7.83 -4.31
N ILE A 202 -9.80 7.63 -3.91
CA ILE A 202 -10.36 6.36 -3.44
C ILE A 202 -11.44 5.91 -4.44
N VAL A 203 -11.22 4.75 -5.05
CA VAL A 203 -12.13 4.17 -6.05
C VAL A 203 -12.70 2.86 -5.50
N LEU A 204 -14.01 2.69 -5.56
CA LEU A 204 -14.67 1.43 -5.26
C LEU A 204 -14.89 0.63 -6.55
N VAL A 205 -14.57 -0.67 -6.52
CA VAL A 205 -14.94 -1.60 -7.57
C VAL A 205 -15.70 -2.79 -6.98
N THR A 206 -16.84 -3.15 -7.56
CA THR A 206 -17.55 -4.39 -7.22
C THR A 206 -17.52 -5.34 -8.42
N LEU A 207 -17.02 -6.56 -8.20
CA LEU A 207 -16.86 -7.55 -9.27
C LEU A 207 -18.18 -8.25 -9.57
N HIS A 208 -18.92 -8.62 -8.54
CA HIS A 208 -20.16 -9.40 -8.63
C HIS A 208 -21.36 -8.67 -8.01
N GLY A 209 -22.57 -9.20 -8.16
CA GLY A 209 -23.75 -8.77 -7.42
C GLY A 209 -24.47 -7.51 -7.94
N GLY A 210 -24.08 -6.96 -9.06
CA GLY A 210 -24.82 -5.86 -9.71
C GLY A 210 -24.89 -4.56 -8.91
N ARG A 211 -25.93 -3.76 -9.15
CA ARG A 211 -26.11 -2.42 -8.53
C ARG A 211 -26.36 -2.47 -7.04
N GLU A 212 -27.03 -3.50 -6.54
CA GLU A 212 -27.32 -3.65 -5.10
C GLU A 212 -26.04 -3.84 -4.31
N SER A 213 -25.17 -4.75 -4.75
CA SER A 213 -23.88 -4.99 -4.11
C SER A 213 -22.99 -3.74 -4.08
N CYS A 214 -22.97 -2.98 -5.18
CA CYS A 214 -22.26 -1.69 -5.21
C CYS A 214 -22.86 -0.68 -4.23
N GLY A 215 -24.20 -0.62 -4.15
CA GLY A 215 -24.92 0.24 -3.20
C GLY A 215 -24.64 -0.13 -1.75
N ASP A 216 -24.55 -1.43 -1.44
CA ASP A 216 -24.24 -1.92 -0.10
C ASP A 216 -22.79 -1.59 0.30
N ALA A 217 -21.84 -1.80 -0.61
CA ALA A 217 -20.45 -1.44 -0.40
C ALA A 217 -20.29 0.08 -0.16
N LEU A 218 -20.97 0.92 -0.95
CA LEU A 218 -20.97 2.37 -0.77
C LEU A 218 -21.56 2.77 0.58
N ARG A 219 -22.69 2.18 0.98
CA ARG A 219 -23.30 2.44 2.31
C ARG A 219 -22.36 2.04 3.43
N THR A 220 -21.72 0.89 3.30
CA THR A 220 -20.77 0.39 4.29
C THR A 220 -19.56 1.31 4.42
N LEU A 221 -18.96 1.75 3.31
CA LEU A 221 -17.85 2.70 3.35
C LEU A 221 -18.26 4.04 3.98
N ARG A 222 -19.42 4.59 3.58
CA ARG A 222 -19.93 5.84 4.12
C ARG A 222 -20.23 5.77 5.62
N SER A 223 -20.78 4.65 6.10
CA SER A 223 -21.03 4.46 7.54
C SER A 223 -19.75 4.46 8.38
N ARG A 224 -18.59 4.20 7.75
CA ARG A 224 -17.26 4.25 8.35
C ARG A 224 -16.52 5.57 8.09
N GLY A 225 -17.21 6.56 7.51
CA GLY A 225 -16.62 7.85 7.19
C GLY A 225 -15.74 7.85 5.93
N VAL A 226 -15.82 6.83 5.09
CA VAL A 226 -15.06 6.75 3.83
C VAL A 226 -15.92 7.23 2.69
N SER A 227 -15.55 8.37 2.10
CA SER A 227 -16.12 8.85 0.84
C SER A 227 -15.24 8.39 -0.32
N VAL A 228 -15.83 7.76 -1.31
CA VAL A 228 -15.13 7.37 -2.54
C VAL A 228 -15.31 8.45 -3.61
N ASP A 229 -14.28 8.64 -4.43
CA ASP A 229 -14.31 9.59 -5.54
C ASP A 229 -15.07 9.00 -6.75
N GLU A 230 -14.91 7.69 -6.97
CA GLU A 230 -15.56 6.96 -8.06
C GLU A 230 -16.02 5.58 -7.58
N ALA A 231 -17.07 5.04 -8.21
CA ALA A 231 -17.56 3.68 -7.95
C ALA A 231 -17.92 2.98 -9.26
N HIS A 232 -17.38 1.79 -9.47
CA HIS A 232 -17.58 0.98 -10.67
C HIS A 232 -18.18 -0.38 -10.31
N CYS A 233 -19.31 -0.69 -10.96
CA CYS A 233 -19.98 -1.98 -10.86
C CYS A 233 -19.68 -2.78 -12.10
N LEU A 234 -18.87 -3.84 -12.00
CA LEU A 234 -18.46 -4.64 -13.15
C LEU A 234 -19.49 -5.71 -13.53
N ALA A 235 -20.33 -6.14 -12.58
CA ALA A 235 -21.39 -7.13 -12.81
C ALA A 235 -20.89 -8.41 -13.54
N GLY A 236 -19.70 -8.89 -13.18
CA GLY A 236 -19.06 -10.04 -13.80
C GLY A 236 -18.19 -9.73 -15.02
N ALA A 237 -18.09 -8.45 -15.43
CA ALA A 237 -17.17 -8.07 -16.50
C ALA A 237 -15.69 -8.14 -16.01
N PRO A 238 -14.73 -8.40 -16.93
CA PRO A 238 -13.33 -8.43 -16.60
C PRO A 238 -12.85 -7.09 -16.01
N ARG A 239 -12.00 -7.15 -15.00
CA ARG A 239 -11.46 -5.94 -14.36
C ARG A 239 -10.30 -5.28 -15.12
N GLY A 240 -9.60 -6.02 -15.99
CA GLY A 240 -8.45 -5.51 -16.73
C GLY A 240 -8.70 -4.16 -17.41
N PRO A 241 -9.79 -3.97 -18.17
CA PRO A 241 -10.07 -2.68 -18.83
C PRO A 241 -10.20 -1.51 -17.85
N ILE A 242 -10.86 -1.70 -16.70
CA ILE A 242 -11.02 -0.60 -15.72
C ILE A 242 -9.70 -0.32 -14.99
N LEU A 243 -8.91 -1.34 -14.69
CA LEU A 243 -7.57 -1.17 -14.12
C LEU A 243 -6.66 -0.37 -15.06
N SER A 244 -6.67 -0.66 -16.35
CA SER A 244 -5.87 0.05 -17.37
C SER A 244 -6.25 1.54 -17.49
N VAL A 245 -7.52 1.89 -17.27
CA VAL A 245 -8.01 3.28 -17.33
C VAL A 245 -7.67 4.01 -16.03
N LEU A 246 -8.01 3.42 -14.89
CA LEU A 246 -7.87 4.06 -13.58
C LEU A 246 -6.42 4.08 -13.09
N ARG A 247 -5.63 3.10 -13.47
CA ARG A 247 -4.22 2.94 -13.05
C ARG A 247 -4.05 3.13 -11.53
N PRO A 248 -4.69 2.29 -10.70
CA PRO A 248 -4.53 2.39 -9.25
C PRO A 248 -3.13 1.93 -8.84
N HIS A 249 -2.57 2.51 -7.80
CA HIS A 249 -1.28 2.07 -7.25
C HIS A 249 -1.38 0.69 -6.61
N PHE A 250 -2.51 0.37 -6.02
CA PHE A 250 -2.81 -0.97 -5.50
C PHE A 250 -4.33 -1.16 -5.35
N LEU A 251 -4.71 -2.43 -5.28
CA LEU A 251 -6.09 -2.86 -5.03
C LEU A 251 -6.16 -3.52 -3.65
N LEU A 252 -7.00 -2.98 -2.78
CA LEU A 252 -7.37 -3.62 -1.52
C LEU A 252 -8.48 -4.65 -1.77
N SER A 253 -8.17 -5.91 -1.51
CA SER A 253 -9.12 -7.02 -1.56
C SER A 253 -9.09 -7.78 -0.23
N ASP A 254 -9.95 -8.78 -0.09
CA ASP A 254 -9.98 -9.71 1.05
C ASP A 254 -8.78 -10.67 1.10
N GLY A 255 -7.81 -10.51 0.22
CA GLY A 255 -6.53 -11.20 0.20
C GLY A 255 -6.52 -12.53 -0.57
N VAL A 256 -7.65 -13.17 -0.82
CA VAL A 256 -7.69 -14.50 -1.45
C VAL A 256 -8.27 -14.48 -2.86
N SER A 257 -9.34 -13.77 -3.09
CA SER A 257 -10.04 -13.74 -4.39
C SER A 257 -9.25 -13.03 -5.50
N TYR A 258 -8.34 -12.14 -5.17
CA TYR A 258 -7.56 -11.37 -6.15
C TYR A 258 -6.48 -12.20 -6.86
N LEU A 259 -5.98 -13.25 -6.20
CA LEU A 259 -4.86 -14.06 -6.71
C LEU A 259 -5.33 -15.23 -7.61
N GLN A 260 -6.64 -15.45 -7.73
CA GLN A 260 -7.21 -16.58 -8.47
C GLN A 260 -7.62 -16.24 -9.92
N GLU A 261 -7.58 -14.99 -10.34
CA GLU A 261 -7.82 -14.49 -11.70
C GLU A 261 -6.52 -13.98 -12.35
#